data_a1b3040068308f0f666b4851ba263a3f
#
_entry.id   a1b3040068308f0f666b4851ba263a3f
#
_cell.length_a   1.000
_cell.length_b   1.000
_cell.length_c   1.000
_cell.angle_alpha   90.00
_cell.angle_beta   90.00
_cell.angle_gamma   90.00
#
_symmetry.space_group_name_H-M   'P 1'
#
loop_
_entity.id
_entity.type
_entity.pdbx_description
1 polymer ?
#
loop_
_entity_poly.entity_id
_entity_poly.type
_entity_poly.pdbx_seq_one_letter_code
_entity_poly.pdbx_strand_id
1 'polypeptide(L)'
;MIHYMVPLVLLLAPWAFQDGDPIDKLIADLGDDRVSVRESALQAIIASGPRAIPRLRDALRSQDAEVQQRATCALGELERAEKLSTVMQARPPVTLDLKDVSFAQALQEIAGQAGVQFDGAVAPPERKITLNFTRAPLMQVLDALGAAAGLQWLFDSETTVTWRKNPPVLRPSCYSGGFKASLSRIDVYKSWDYQQGHGLMWVYLETRMEPGIRPIGTPRFEVSEIRDEAGNELPRDSEMQECSPKGYSPEGVGRRSGAVYESSPFTINQLDRSVKKLSKVSGRAIFLFPLDKTAIEINDLCEETSITHGDLLFQVNEILTNSLRLTMTSSGNLAQLNHHVDPDSLVLIDADGREYLRGTDFDVRVDQMSADTLRYCIDFNENIAFQPVAIRFMTTGQFFEKIVPFEFKDVPLP
;
A
#
# COMPACT_ATOMS: atom_id res chain seq x y z
N MET A 1 -27.91 -18.46 -70.74
CA MET A 1 -28.50 -18.30 -69.37
C MET A 1 -27.75 -17.17 -68.64
N ILE A 2 -28.39 -16.02 -68.61
CA ILE A 2 -27.81 -14.80 -68.07
C ILE A 2 -28.40 -14.68 -66.62
N HIS A 3 -27.55 -14.81 -65.58
CA HIS A 3 -27.97 -14.60 -64.21
C HIS A 3 -27.82 -13.12 -63.83
N TYR A 4 -28.94 -12.46 -63.60
CA TYR A 4 -28.99 -11.13 -63.06
C TYR A 4 -28.75 -11.22 -61.52
N MET A 5 -27.60 -10.67 -61.04
CA MET A 5 -27.40 -10.36 -59.63
C MET A 5 -28.07 -9.03 -59.30
N VAL A 6 -29.08 -9.07 -58.46
CA VAL A 6 -29.70 -7.88 -57.85
C VAL A 6 -28.85 -7.44 -56.65
N PRO A 7 -28.34 -6.20 -56.61
CA PRO A 7 -27.63 -5.73 -55.43
C PRO A 7 -28.63 -5.42 -54.34
N LEU A 8 -28.46 -6.10 -53.17
CA LEU A 8 -29.15 -5.79 -51.92
C LEU A 8 -28.62 -4.49 -51.34
N VAL A 9 -29.33 -3.39 -51.58
CA VAL A 9 -29.05 -2.10 -50.94
C VAL A 9 -29.56 -2.19 -49.51
N LEU A 10 -28.63 -2.39 -48.55
CA LEU A 10 -28.87 -2.24 -47.13
C LEU A 10 -29.08 -0.74 -46.82
N LEU A 11 -30.33 -0.34 -46.67
CA LEU A 11 -30.73 0.93 -46.10
C LEU A 11 -30.30 0.95 -44.63
N LEU A 12 -29.11 1.50 -44.35
CA LEU A 12 -28.73 1.92 -43.02
C LEU A 12 -29.62 3.09 -42.64
N ALA A 13 -30.66 2.81 -41.84
CA ALA A 13 -31.40 3.88 -41.16
C ALA A 13 -30.42 4.67 -40.31
N PRO A 14 -30.39 6.00 -40.40
CA PRO A 14 -29.61 6.79 -39.46
C PRO A 14 -30.27 6.65 -38.10
N TRP A 15 -29.61 5.91 -37.21
CA TRP A 15 -29.93 5.97 -35.79
C TRP A 15 -29.64 7.41 -35.38
N ALA A 16 -30.71 8.17 -35.17
CA ALA A 16 -30.62 9.47 -34.54
C ALA A 16 -29.88 9.28 -33.20
N PHE A 17 -28.64 9.70 -33.14
CA PHE A 17 -27.94 9.91 -31.90
C PHE A 17 -28.79 10.91 -31.11
N GLN A 18 -29.44 10.45 -30.04
CA GLN A 18 -29.91 11.35 -29.00
C GLN A 18 -28.67 12.01 -28.44
N ASP A 19 -28.49 13.29 -28.79
CA ASP A 19 -27.43 14.17 -28.31
C ASP A 19 -27.63 14.41 -26.81
N GLY A 20 -27.05 13.55 -25.98
CA GLY A 20 -26.93 13.71 -24.54
C GLY A 20 -25.81 12.84 -24.03
N ASP A 21 -24.87 13.42 -23.29
CA ASP A 21 -23.85 12.63 -22.59
C ASP A 21 -24.57 11.61 -21.69
N PRO A 22 -24.24 10.32 -21.75
CA PRO A 22 -24.84 9.30 -20.86
C PRO A 22 -24.80 9.70 -19.39
N ILE A 23 -23.83 10.51 -18.98
CA ILE A 23 -23.68 11.02 -17.63
C ILE A 23 -24.79 12.05 -17.29
N ASP A 24 -25.22 12.89 -18.22
CA ASP A 24 -26.28 13.87 -17.98
C ASP A 24 -27.62 13.17 -17.65
N LYS A 25 -27.90 12.04 -18.30
CA LYS A 25 -29.06 11.22 -17.95
C LYS A 25 -28.95 10.62 -16.55
N LEU A 26 -27.77 10.08 -16.21
CA LEU A 26 -27.54 9.52 -14.87
C LEU A 26 -27.70 10.61 -13.79
N ILE A 27 -27.25 11.83 -14.05
CA ILE A 27 -27.44 12.96 -13.12
C ILE A 27 -28.93 13.29 -12.95
N ALA A 28 -29.73 13.31 -14.03
CA ALA A 28 -31.15 13.51 -13.92
C ALA A 28 -31.82 12.38 -13.11
N ASP A 29 -31.38 11.13 -13.30
CA ASP A 29 -31.89 9.96 -12.59
C ASP A 29 -31.55 9.97 -11.07
N LEU A 30 -30.60 10.82 -10.60
CA LEU A 30 -30.33 11.03 -9.17
C LEU A 30 -31.51 11.65 -8.42
N GLY A 31 -32.39 12.38 -9.12
CA GLY A 31 -33.62 12.97 -8.58
C GLY A 31 -34.89 12.16 -8.86
N ASP A 32 -34.82 10.96 -9.43
CA ASP A 32 -36.01 10.12 -9.72
C ASP A 32 -36.77 9.79 -8.43
N ASP A 33 -38.08 9.76 -8.50
CA ASP A 33 -38.95 9.43 -7.34
C ASP A 33 -38.65 8.04 -6.74
N ARG A 34 -38.18 7.11 -7.56
CA ARG A 34 -37.89 5.71 -7.17
C ARG A 34 -36.47 5.59 -6.61
N VAL A 35 -36.36 5.16 -5.37
CA VAL A 35 -35.06 4.95 -4.67
C VAL A 35 -34.13 4.06 -5.48
N SER A 36 -34.63 2.96 -6.08
CA SER A 36 -33.81 2.02 -6.84
C SER A 36 -33.16 2.66 -8.09
N VAL A 37 -33.83 3.62 -8.73
CA VAL A 37 -33.29 4.36 -9.87
C VAL A 37 -32.19 5.28 -9.40
N ARG A 38 -32.41 6.03 -8.34
CA ARG A 38 -31.40 6.92 -7.74
C ARG A 38 -30.13 6.16 -7.33
N GLU A 39 -30.28 5.01 -6.66
CA GLU A 39 -29.13 4.19 -6.25
C GLU A 39 -28.37 3.62 -7.46
N SER A 40 -29.10 3.11 -8.47
CA SER A 40 -28.47 2.63 -9.70
C SER A 40 -27.73 3.73 -10.46
N ALA A 41 -28.32 4.93 -10.52
CA ALA A 41 -27.68 6.08 -11.15
C ALA A 41 -26.40 6.50 -10.41
N LEU A 42 -26.44 6.56 -9.06
CA LEU A 42 -25.27 6.86 -8.24
C LEU A 42 -24.13 5.88 -8.50
N GLN A 43 -24.41 4.57 -8.47
CA GLN A 43 -23.39 3.56 -8.74
C GLN A 43 -22.86 3.62 -10.17
N ALA A 44 -23.71 3.89 -11.16
CA ALA A 44 -23.30 4.04 -12.56
C ALA A 44 -22.41 5.29 -12.77
N ILE A 45 -22.70 6.39 -12.07
CA ILE A 45 -21.87 7.60 -12.09
C ILE A 45 -20.49 7.32 -11.48
N ILE A 46 -20.44 6.67 -10.31
CA ILE A 46 -19.17 6.28 -9.68
C ILE A 46 -18.38 5.35 -10.59
N ALA A 47 -19.02 4.36 -11.20
CA ALA A 47 -18.41 3.45 -12.16
C ALA A 47 -17.90 4.15 -13.43
N SER A 48 -18.46 5.31 -13.78
CA SER A 48 -18.00 6.14 -14.90
C SER A 48 -16.62 6.78 -14.66
N GLY A 49 -16.18 6.86 -13.40
CA GLY A 49 -14.88 7.37 -13.01
C GLY A 49 -14.71 8.89 -13.18
N PRO A 50 -13.46 9.40 -13.28
CA PRO A 50 -13.15 10.84 -13.24
C PRO A 50 -13.84 11.68 -14.31
N ARG A 51 -14.25 11.08 -15.44
CA ARG A 51 -14.98 11.79 -16.50
C ARG A 51 -16.32 12.38 -16.05
N ALA A 52 -16.89 11.84 -14.94
CA ALA A 52 -18.15 12.36 -14.39
C ALA A 52 -17.95 13.62 -13.51
N ILE A 53 -16.72 13.90 -13.04
CA ILE A 53 -16.43 14.99 -12.10
C ILE A 53 -16.92 16.37 -12.59
N PRO A 54 -16.66 16.79 -13.84
CA PRO A 54 -17.12 18.10 -14.30
C PRO A 54 -18.66 18.23 -14.22
N ARG A 55 -19.39 17.20 -14.66
CA ARG A 55 -20.85 17.17 -14.65
C ARG A 55 -21.43 17.13 -13.24
N LEU A 56 -20.80 16.41 -12.32
CA LEU A 56 -21.19 16.40 -10.92
C LEU A 56 -21.02 17.79 -10.27
N ARG A 57 -19.93 18.51 -10.59
CA ARG A 57 -19.73 19.88 -10.11
C ARG A 57 -20.83 20.84 -10.61
N ASP A 58 -21.30 20.65 -11.82
CA ASP A 58 -22.45 21.41 -12.34
C ASP A 58 -23.74 21.02 -11.60
N ALA A 59 -23.94 19.73 -11.32
CA ALA A 59 -25.11 19.23 -10.60
C ALA A 59 -25.22 19.73 -9.13
N LEU A 60 -24.10 20.17 -8.52
CA LEU A 60 -24.15 20.84 -7.21
C LEU A 60 -24.95 22.14 -7.20
N ARG A 61 -25.22 22.71 -8.36
CA ARG A 61 -26.04 23.93 -8.54
C ARG A 61 -27.49 23.61 -8.89
N SER A 62 -27.89 22.35 -8.90
CA SER A 62 -29.29 21.95 -9.16
C SER A 62 -30.24 22.61 -8.17
N GLN A 63 -31.49 22.86 -8.57
CA GLN A 63 -32.54 23.27 -7.65
C GLN A 63 -33.13 22.11 -6.85
N ASP A 64 -32.86 20.88 -7.27
CA ASP A 64 -33.28 19.65 -6.59
C ASP A 64 -32.27 19.28 -5.51
N ALA A 65 -32.71 19.32 -4.25
CA ALA A 65 -31.87 19.01 -3.08
C ALA A 65 -31.38 17.56 -3.05
N GLU A 66 -32.16 16.62 -3.57
CA GLU A 66 -31.76 15.20 -3.65
C GLU A 66 -30.63 15.02 -4.66
N VAL A 67 -30.74 15.68 -5.84
CA VAL A 67 -29.66 15.69 -6.84
C VAL A 67 -28.41 16.31 -6.26
N GLN A 68 -28.50 17.45 -5.56
CA GLN A 68 -27.34 18.09 -4.93
C GLN A 68 -26.65 17.16 -3.93
N GLN A 69 -27.41 16.53 -3.04
CA GLN A 69 -26.88 15.67 -2.00
C GLN A 69 -26.15 14.46 -2.59
N ARG A 70 -26.78 13.79 -3.58
CA ARG A 70 -26.22 12.62 -4.24
C ARG A 70 -25.03 12.97 -5.12
N ALA A 71 -25.08 14.09 -5.82
CA ALA A 71 -23.93 14.61 -6.57
C ALA A 71 -22.74 14.92 -5.66
N THR A 72 -22.99 15.48 -4.47
CA THR A 72 -21.94 15.72 -3.46
C THR A 72 -21.30 14.40 -3.02
N CYS A 73 -22.11 13.37 -2.76
CA CYS A 73 -21.64 12.06 -2.37
C CYS A 73 -20.78 11.42 -3.48
N ALA A 74 -21.29 11.38 -4.71
CA ALA A 74 -20.58 10.82 -5.87
C ALA A 74 -19.26 11.56 -6.15
N LEU A 75 -19.29 12.90 -6.09
CA LEU A 75 -18.11 13.73 -6.29
C LEU A 75 -17.03 13.44 -5.24
N GLY A 76 -17.44 13.37 -3.97
CA GLY A 76 -16.52 13.04 -2.87
C GLY A 76 -15.85 11.66 -3.05
N GLU A 77 -16.59 10.64 -3.51
CA GLU A 77 -16.05 9.32 -3.78
C GLU A 77 -15.08 9.33 -4.99
N LEU A 78 -15.44 10.00 -6.07
CA LEU A 78 -14.59 10.09 -7.26
C LEU A 78 -13.31 10.89 -7.02
N GLU A 79 -13.39 12.02 -6.34
CA GLU A 79 -12.20 12.84 -5.99
C GLU A 79 -11.29 12.08 -5.02
N ARG A 80 -11.88 11.30 -4.09
CA ARG A 80 -11.12 10.39 -3.23
C ARG A 80 -10.42 9.30 -4.04
N ALA A 81 -11.12 8.66 -4.99
CA ALA A 81 -10.55 7.63 -5.85
C ALA A 81 -9.43 8.18 -6.74
N GLU A 82 -9.57 9.40 -7.26
CA GLU A 82 -8.54 10.08 -8.04
C GLU A 82 -7.29 10.36 -7.20
N LYS A 83 -7.46 10.95 -6.01
CA LYS A 83 -6.35 11.15 -5.06
C LYS A 83 -5.64 9.84 -4.71
N LEU A 84 -6.42 8.77 -4.47
CA LEU A 84 -5.87 7.44 -4.21
C LEU A 84 -5.06 6.88 -5.37
N SER A 85 -5.53 7.04 -6.60
CA SER A 85 -4.80 6.58 -7.79
C SER A 85 -3.46 7.28 -7.92
N THR A 86 -3.40 8.57 -7.56
CA THR A 86 -2.17 9.35 -7.55
C THR A 86 -1.22 8.93 -6.42
N VAL A 87 -1.74 8.64 -5.23
CA VAL A 87 -0.94 8.23 -4.08
C VAL A 87 -0.45 6.79 -4.19
N MET A 88 -1.28 5.89 -4.73
CA MET A 88 -0.93 4.47 -4.82
C MET A 88 -0.07 4.11 -6.03
N GLN A 89 -0.01 4.91 -7.07
CA GLN A 89 0.79 4.75 -8.31
C GLN A 89 1.14 3.30 -8.68
N ALA A 90 0.17 2.39 -8.48
CA ALA A 90 0.36 0.99 -8.81
C ALA A 90 0.64 0.82 -10.31
N ARG A 91 1.60 -0.03 -10.64
CA ARG A 91 1.96 -0.30 -12.04
C ARG A 91 0.84 -0.98 -12.81
N PRO A 92 0.81 -0.83 -14.14
CA PRO A 92 -0.14 -1.57 -14.96
C PRO A 92 0.02 -3.08 -14.73
N PRO A 93 -1.10 -3.83 -14.72
CA PRO A 93 -1.03 -5.28 -14.65
C PRO A 93 -0.43 -5.85 -15.93
N VAL A 94 0.37 -6.91 -15.79
CA VAL A 94 1.13 -7.56 -16.86
C VAL A 94 0.35 -8.74 -17.45
N THR A 95 0.32 -8.85 -18.77
CA THR A 95 -0.26 -10.00 -19.50
C THR A 95 0.84 -10.69 -20.29
N LEU A 96 1.06 -11.99 -20.06
CA LEU A 96 2.10 -12.78 -20.71
C LEU A 96 1.53 -14.08 -21.29
N ASP A 97 1.99 -14.46 -22.47
CA ASP A 97 1.86 -15.82 -23.00
C ASP A 97 3.23 -16.25 -23.54
N LEU A 98 4.11 -16.63 -22.63
CA LEU A 98 5.48 -17.03 -22.94
C LEU A 98 5.57 -18.56 -22.99
N LYS A 99 6.11 -19.09 -24.10
CA LYS A 99 6.31 -20.53 -24.31
C LYS A 99 7.74 -20.77 -24.77
N ASP A 100 8.52 -21.42 -23.91
CA ASP A 100 9.89 -21.84 -24.20
C ASP A 100 10.82 -20.71 -24.67
N VAL A 101 10.65 -19.51 -24.10
CA VAL A 101 11.46 -18.33 -24.44
C VAL A 101 12.70 -18.22 -23.56
N SER A 102 13.68 -17.44 -23.98
CA SER A 102 14.84 -17.11 -23.13
C SER A 102 14.45 -16.18 -22.00
N PHE A 103 15.25 -16.20 -20.90
CA PHE A 103 15.05 -15.27 -19.78
C PHE A 103 15.10 -13.80 -20.23
N ALA A 104 16.02 -13.47 -21.14
CA ALA A 104 16.16 -12.10 -21.68
C ALA A 104 14.91 -11.66 -22.46
N GLN A 105 14.30 -12.54 -23.25
CA GLN A 105 13.04 -12.23 -23.94
C GLN A 105 11.89 -12.02 -22.94
N ALA A 106 11.81 -12.85 -21.89
CA ALA A 106 10.81 -12.66 -20.84
C ALA A 106 10.96 -11.31 -20.13
N LEU A 107 12.19 -10.91 -19.81
CA LEU A 107 12.47 -9.59 -19.20
C LEU A 107 12.07 -8.44 -20.11
N GLN A 108 12.38 -8.52 -21.41
CA GLN A 108 12.03 -7.49 -22.38
C GLN A 108 10.52 -7.28 -22.48
N GLU A 109 9.75 -8.37 -22.51
CA GLU A 109 8.28 -8.33 -22.55
C GLU A 109 7.70 -7.69 -21.28
N ILE A 110 8.19 -8.07 -20.12
CA ILE A 110 7.74 -7.50 -18.83
C ILE A 110 8.15 -6.02 -18.73
N ALA A 111 9.38 -5.67 -19.12
CA ALA A 111 9.87 -4.28 -19.09
C ALA A 111 8.97 -3.33 -19.88
N GLY A 112 8.59 -3.74 -21.09
CA GLY A 112 7.75 -2.94 -21.99
C GLY A 112 6.35 -2.68 -21.42
N GLN A 113 5.76 -3.66 -20.70
CA GLN A 113 4.43 -3.52 -20.13
C GLN A 113 4.42 -2.80 -18.76
N ALA A 114 5.39 -3.09 -17.89
CA ALA A 114 5.41 -2.59 -16.53
C ALA A 114 6.21 -1.30 -16.34
N GLY A 115 6.94 -0.83 -17.36
CA GLY A 115 7.79 0.37 -17.27
C GLY A 115 8.94 0.20 -16.27
N VAL A 116 9.53 -1.00 -16.19
CA VAL A 116 10.68 -1.29 -15.31
C VAL A 116 11.92 -1.59 -16.14
N GLN A 117 13.08 -1.35 -15.54
CA GLN A 117 14.38 -1.77 -16.05
C GLN A 117 14.87 -2.97 -15.25
N PHE A 118 15.61 -3.86 -15.89
CA PHE A 118 16.18 -5.03 -15.24
C PHE A 118 17.69 -4.98 -15.23
N ASP A 119 18.28 -5.32 -14.09
CA ASP A 119 19.72 -5.39 -13.89
C ASP A 119 20.12 -6.67 -13.13
N GLY A 120 21.42 -6.97 -13.06
CA GLY A 120 22.01 -8.04 -12.28
C GLY A 120 22.12 -9.38 -12.99
N ALA A 121 21.93 -10.46 -12.24
CA ALA A 121 22.17 -11.82 -12.69
C ALA A 121 21.22 -12.25 -13.82
N VAL A 122 21.76 -13.01 -14.78
CA VAL A 122 21.01 -13.58 -15.88
C VAL A 122 20.88 -15.09 -15.65
N ALA A 123 19.71 -15.64 -15.97
CA ALA A 123 19.51 -17.08 -15.94
C ALA A 123 20.41 -17.79 -16.97
N PRO A 124 20.83 -19.02 -16.72
CA PRO A 124 21.57 -19.81 -17.68
C PRO A 124 20.85 -19.89 -19.03
N PRO A 125 21.56 -19.80 -20.17
CA PRO A 125 20.95 -19.74 -21.51
C PRO A 125 20.08 -20.96 -21.85
N GLU A 126 20.41 -22.10 -21.29
CA GLU A 126 19.68 -23.36 -21.48
C GLU A 126 18.33 -23.38 -20.75
N ARG A 127 18.14 -22.48 -19.79
CA ARG A 127 16.89 -22.40 -19.04
C ARG A 127 15.82 -21.66 -19.83
N LYS A 128 14.80 -22.40 -20.21
CA LYS A 128 13.66 -21.86 -20.92
C LYS A 128 12.53 -21.46 -19.97
N ILE A 129 11.85 -20.39 -20.30
CA ILE A 129 10.76 -19.78 -19.52
C ILE A 129 9.44 -20.04 -20.21
N THR A 130 8.50 -20.62 -19.49
CA THR A 130 7.09 -20.76 -19.89
C THR A 130 6.23 -20.17 -18.80
N LEU A 131 5.54 -19.06 -19.09
CA LEU A 131 4.67 -18.36 -18.15
C LEU A 131 3.43 -17.86 -18.89
N ASN A 132 2.26 -18.00 -18.26
CA ASN A 132 1.01 -17.46 -18.75
C ASN A 132 0.32 -16.66 -17.65
N PHE A 133 0.06 -15.39 -17.92
CA PHE A 133 -0.62 -14.46 -17.03
C PHE A 133 -1.60 -13.58 -17.78
N THR A 134 -2.76 -13.33 -17.20
CA THR A 134 -3.74 -12.37 -17.69
C THR A 134 -3.95 -11.29 -16.65
N ARG A 135 -3.49 -10.05 -16.93
CA ARG A 135 -3.62 -8.89 -16.05
C ARG A 135 -3.11 -9.15 -14.62
N ALA A 136 -1.98 -9.82 -14.48
CA ALA A 136 -1.38 -10.14 -13.19
C ALA A 136 -0.59 -8.95 -12.61
N PRO A 137 -0.55 -8.77 -11.27
CA PRO A 137 0.34 -7.84 -10.61
C PRO A 137 1.81 -8.10 -10.94
N LEU A 138 2.61 -7.04 -11.10
CA LEU A 138 4.03 -7.16 -11.46
C LEU A 138 4.80 -8.08 -10.50
N MET A 139 4.62 -7.92 -9.19
CA MET A 139 5.33 -8.75 -8.20
C MET A 139 4.97 -10.24 -8.32
N GLN A 140 3.74 -10.59 -8.71
CA GLN A 140 3.35 -11.97 -8.98
C GLN A 140 4.11 -12.56 -10.17
N VAL A 141 4.23 -11.77 -11.23
CA VAL A 141 4.98 -12.15 -12.44
C VAL A 141 6.47 -12.31 -12.13
N LEU A 142 7.06 -11.38 -11.35
CA LEU A 142 8.46 -11.44 -10.94
C LEU A 142 8.75 -12.66 -10.05
N ASP A 143 7.86 -13.01 -9.14
CA ASP A 143 8.00 -14.21 -8.31
C ASP A 143 7.98 -15.49 -9.15
N ALA A 144 7.06 -15.59 -10.10
CA ALA A 144 6.98 -16.75 -11.00
C ALA A 144 8.20 -16.84 -11.93
N LEU A 145 8.64 -15.70 -12.47
CA LEU A 145 9.85 -15.65 -13.30
C LEU A 145 11.09 -16.03 -12.51
N GLY A 146 11.22 -15.52 -11.29
CA GLY A 146 12.30 -15.88 -10.37
C GLY A 146 12.33 -17.37 -10.05
N ALA A 147 11.16 -17.96 -9.76
CA ALA A 147 11.02 -19.39 -9.54
C ALA A 147 11.45 -20.21 -10.78
N ALA A 148 10.98 -19.84 -11.97
CA ALA A 148 11.33 -20.49 -13.21
C ALA A 148 12.83 -20.34 -13.55
N ALA A 149 13.42 -19.18 -13.30
CA ALA A 149 14.83 -18.89 -13.57
C ALA A 149 15.79 -19.38 -12.48
N GLY A 150 15.32 -19.71 -11.27
CA GLY A 150 16.15 -20.02 -10.11
C GLY A 150 16.89 -18.81 -9.56
N LEU A 151 16.28 -17.62 -9.66
CA LEU A 151 16.83 -16.35 -9.27
C LEU A 151 15.94 -15.65 -8.26
N GLN A 152 16.52 -14.82 -7.42
CA GLN A 152 15.80 -13.91 -6.54
C GLN A 152 15.82 -12.51 -7.13
N TRP A 153 14.71 -11.80 -7.01
CA TRP A 153 14.58 -10.40 -7.43
C TRP A 153 14.39 -9.47 -6.24
N LEU A 154 14.74 -8.22 -6.43
CA LEU A 154 14.45 -7.11 -5.51
C LEU A 154 14.31 -5.81 -6.32
N PHE A 155 13.54 -4.87 -5.80
CA PHE A 155 13.57 -3.51 -6.32
C PHE A 155 14.82 -2.80 -5.79
N ASP A 156 15.62 -2.25 -6.68
CA ASP A 156 16.79 -1.43 -6.35
C ASP A 156 16.44 0.07 -6.36
N SER A 157 15.48 0.44 -7.17
CA SER A 157 14.93 1.79 -7.24
C SER A 157 13.43 1.75 -7.58
N GLU A 158 12.82 2.92 -7.77
CA GLU A 158 11.42 3.00 -8.23
C GLU A 158 11.21 2.35 -9.59
N THR A 159 12.21 2.30 -10.44
CA THR A 159 12.10 1.78 -11.81
C THR A 159 12.98 0.58 -12.10
N THR A 160 13.89 0.20 -11.19
CA THR A 160 14.88 -0.86 -11.44
C THR A 160 14.61 -2.08 -10.58
N VAL A 161 14.55 -3.24 -11.24
CA VAL A 161 14.49 -4.57 -10.60
C VAL A 161 15.83 -5.27 -10.81
N THR A 162 16.47 -5.64 -9.72
CA THR A 162 17.77 -6.35 -9.74
C THR A 162 17.58 -7.84 -9.46
N TRP A 163 18.26 -8.67 -10.28
CA TRP A 163 18.27 -10.12 -10.13
C TRP A 163 19.55 -10.60 -9.43
N ARG A 164 19.40 -11.54 -8.49
CA ARG A 164 20.52 -12.13 -7.73
C ARG A 164 20.54 -13.65 -7.90
N LYS A 165 21.75 -14.23 -7.90
CA LYS A 165 21.99 -15.67 -7.95
C LYS A 165 21.70 -16.37 -6.61
N ASN A 166 20.61 -16.00 -5.97
CA ASN A 166 20.11 -16.66 -4.78
C ASN A 166 18.89 -17.50 -5.17
N PRO A 167 18.69 -18.68 -4.57
CA PRO A 167 17.49 -19.45 -4.81
C PRO A 167 16.25 -18.62 -4.42
N PRO A 168 15.18 -18.67 -5.22
CA PRO A 168 13.95 -17.97 -4.88
C PRO A 168 13.35 -18.54 -3.60
N VAL A 169 12.97 -17.66 -2.69
CA VAL A 169 12.23 -18.04 -1.50
C VAL A 169 10.75 -18.10 -1.85
N LEU A 170 10.26 -19.30 -2.12
CA LEU A 170 8.85 -19.54 -2.42
C LEU A 170 8.07 -19.55 -1.11
N ARG A 171 7.25 -18.54 -0.90
CA ARG A 171 6.35 -18.41 0.26
C ARG A 171 4.91 -18.34 -0.20
N PRO A 172 3.96 -18.88 0.57
CA PRO A 172 2.56 -18.61 0.34
C PRO A 172 2.34 -17.11 0.27
N SER A 173 1.80 -16.63 -0.85
CA SER A 173 1.68 -15.19 -1.12
C SER A 173 0.37 -14.87 -1.82
N CYS A 174 -0.22 -13.72 -1.44
CA CYS A 174 -1.37 -13.12 -2.11
C CYS A 174 -0.96 -11.77 -2.69
N TYR A 175 -1.56 -11.40 -3.83
CA TYR A 175 -1.23 -10.17 -4.55
C TYR A 175 -2.49 -9.36 -4.81
N SER A 176 -2.40 -8.04 -4.66
CA SER A 176 -3.48 -7.11 -4.95
C SER A 176 -2.92 -5.79 -5.48
N GLY A 177 -2.95 -5.58 -6.81
CA GLY A 177 -2.27 -4.44 -7.42
C GLY A 177 -0.80 -4.41 -7.05
N GLY A 178 -0.29 -3.28 -6.61
CA GLY A 178 1.10 -3.10 -6.18
C GLY A 178 1.43 -3.63 -4.78
N PHE A 179 0.61 -4.53 -4.21
CA PHE A 179 0.80 -5.10 -2.85
C PHE A 179 0.98 -6.60 -2.91
N LYS A 180 1.87 -7.10 -2.06
CA LYS A 180 2.07 -8.54 -1.80
C LYS A 180 1.99 -8.78 -0.30
N ALA A 181 1.12 -9.70 0.14
CA ALA A 181 1.11 -10.25 1.48
C ALA A 181 1.64 -11.69 1.43
N SER A 182 2.51 -12.06 2.34
CA SER A 182 3.16 -13.38 2.37
C SER A 182 3.20 -13.94 3.78
N LEU A 183 3.13 -15.24 3.89
CA LEU A 183 3.50 -15.94 5.09
C LEU A 183 5.03 -15.98 5.16
N SER A 184 5.62 -15.21 6.09
CA SER A 184 7.07 -15.03 6.17
C SER A 184 7.76 -16.23 6.81
N ARG A 185 7.25 -16.66 7.97
CA ARG A 185 7.85 -17.72 8.79
C ARG A 185 6.81 -18.32 9.72
N ILE A 186 6.99 -19.59 10.04
CA ILE A 186 6.31 -20.27 11.13
C ILE A 186 7.38 -20.90 12.01
N ASP A 187 7.35 -20.58 13.30
CA ASP A 187 8.19 -21.21 14.29
C ASP A 187 7.33 -22.08 15.21
N VAL A 188 7.69 -23.36 15.34
CA VAL A 188 6.98 -24.29 16.22
C VAL A 188 7.90 -24.72 17.34
N TYR A 189 7.52 -24.40 18.57
CA TYR A 189 8.26 -24.75 19.78
C TYR A 189 7.59 -25.91 20.48
N LYS A 190 8.29 -27.00 20.64
CA LYS A 190 7.87 -28.19 21.40
C LYS A 190 8.61 -28.21 22.72
N SER A 191 8.05 -27.59 23.77
CA SER A 191 8.64 -27.63 25.11
C SER A 191 8.39 -28.98 25.79
N TRP A 192 9.41 -29.52 26.44
CA TRP A 192 9.31 -30.74 27.26
C TRP A 192 8.61 -30.48 28.61
N ASP A 193 8.63 -29.23 29.10
CA ASP A 193 8.11 -28.85 30.41
C ASP A 193 6.60 -28.56 30.43
N TYR A 194 5.95 -28.51 29.27
CA TYR A 194 4.50 -28.34 29.20
C TYR A 194 3.81 -29.67 29.54
N GLN A 195 3.32 -29.79 30.74
CA GLN A 195 2.63 -30.97 31.31
C GLN A 195 1.38 -31.41 30.52
N GLN A 196 0.92 -30.66 29.52
CA GLN A 196 -0.30 -30.90 28.77
C GLN A 196 -0.10 -31.32 27.30
N GLY A 197 1.13 -31.54 26.85
CA GLY A 197 1.36 -32.05 25.49
C GLY A 197 1.14 -31.08 24.34
N HIS A 198 0.88 -29.80 24.63
CA HIS A 198 0.67 -28.74 23.63
C HIS A 198 1.97 -28.01 23.30
N GLY A 199 2.07 -27.55 22.04
CA GLY A 199 3.18 -26.74 21.56
C GLY A 199 2.80 -25.25 21.50
N LEU A 200 3.82 -24.43 21.28
CA LEU A 200 3.71 -23.00 20.97
C LEU A 200 4.03 -22.82 19.49
N MET A 201 3.22 -22.04 18.77
CA MET A 201 3.49 -21.69 17.38
C MET A 201 3.43 -20.18 17.20
N TRP A 202 4.42 -19.65 16.49
CA TRP A 202 4.47 -18.26 16.06
C TRP A 202 4.32 -18.16 14.55
N VAL A 203 3.36 -17.36 14.10
CA VAL A 203 3.08 -17.11 12.69
C VAL A 203 3.45 -15.68 12.35
N TYR A 204 4.39 -15.50 11.42
CA TYR A 204 4.84 -14.19 10.97
C TYR A 204 4.34 -13.91 9.56
N LEU A 205 3.79 -12.72 9.36
CA LEU A 205 3.32 -12.24 8.08
C LEU A 205 4.24 -11.13 7.57
N GLU A 206 4.46 -11.10 6.27
CA GLU A 206 5.27 -10.07 5.61
C GLU A 206 4.42 -9.39 4.55
N THR A 207 4.53 -8.08 4.44
CA THR A 207 4.00 -7.35 3.29
C THR A 207 5.10 -6.62 2.56
N ARG A 208 4.92 -6.54 1.23
CA ARG A 208 5.79 -5.80 0.32
C ARG A 208 4.93 -4.95 -0.61
N MET A 209 5.41 -3.77 -0.92
CA MET A 209 4.77 -2.85 -1.86
C MET A 209 5.69 -2.56 -3.04
N GLU A 210 5.09 -2.26 -4.18
CA GLU A 210 5.84 -1.70 -5.30
C GLU A 210 6.44 -0.34 -4.93
N PRO A 211 7.63 -0.02 -5.43
CA PRO A 211 8.23 1.31 -5.27
C PRO A 211 7.29 2.39 -5.80
N GLY A 212 7.22 3.53 -5.09
CA GLY A 212 6.27 4.60 -5.39
C GLY A 212 4.99 4.53 -4.56
N ILE A 213 4.62 3.35 -4.03
CA ILE A 213 3.52 3.22 -3.08
C ILE A 213 4.03 3.56 -1.68
N ARG A 214 3.53 4.65 -1.11
CA ARG A 214 4.00 5.19 0.18
C ARG A 214 2.84 5.33 1.15
N PRO A 215 2.54 4.29 1.94
CA PRO A 215 1.63 4.43 3.06
C PRO A 215 2.27 5.32 4.14
N ILE A 216 1.44 5.89 4.98
CA ILE A 216 1.90 6.58 6.17
C ILE A 216 1.89 5.60 7.36
N GLY A 217 2.91 5.68 8.21
CA GLY A 217 3.07 4.77 9.34
C GLY A 217 3.36 3.32 8.93
N THR A 218 3.21 2.42 9.87
CA THR A 218 3.45 0.99 9.68
C THR A 218 2.15 0.26 9.29
N PRO A 219 2.19 -0.65 8.31
CA PRO A 219 1.06 -1.52 8.01
C PRO A 219 0.67 -2.38 9.22
N ARG A 220 -0.60 -2.79 9.26
CA ARG A 220 -1.12 -3.72 10.27
C ARG A 220 -1.64 -4.98 9.59
N PHE A 221 -1.51 -6.10 10.28
CA PHE A 221 -2.21 -7.33 9.90
C PHE A 221 -3.33 -7.61 10.89
N GLU A 222 -4.51 -7.92 10.35
CA GLU A 222 -5.60 -8.57 11.09
C GLU A 222 -5.76 -9.98 10.54
N VAL A 223 -5.57 -10.97 11.41
CA VAL A 223 -5.81 -12.38 11.09
C VAL A 223 -7.21 -12.72 11.54
N SER A 224 -8.06 -13.09 10.61
CA SER A 224 -9.45 -13.49 10.90
C SER A 224 -9.54 -14.96 11.29
N GLU A 225 -8.68 -15.82 10.73
CA GLU A 225 -8.83 -17.26 10.90
C GLU A 225 -7.50 -18.00 10.69
N ILE A 226 -7.20 -18.95 11.58
CA ILE A 226 -6.15 -19.96 11.40
C ILE A 226 -6.76 -21.32 11.69
N ARG A 227 -6.67 -22.26 10.73
CA ARG A 227 -7.24 -23.62 10.86
C ARG A 227 -6.16 -24.69 10.69
N ASP A 228 -6.27 -25.76 11.47
CA ASP A 228 -5.48 -26.98 11.29
C ASP A 228 -5.98 -27.82 10.09
N GLU A 229 -5.34 -28.96 9.85
CA GLU A 229 -5.68 -29.89 8.76
C GLU A 229 -7.04 -30.58 8.95
N ALA A 230 -7.54 -30.65 10.18
CA ALA A 230 -8.87 -31.17 10.49
C ALA A 230 -9.98 -30.11 10.34
N GLY A 231 -9.61 -28.85 10.08
CA GLY A 231 -10.51 -27.73 9.95
C GLY A 231 -10.87 -27.06 11.28
N ASN A 232 -10.22 -27.46 12.38
CA ASN A 232 -10.43 -26.80 13.68
C ASN A 232 -9.77 -25.43 13.69
N GLU A 233 -10.45 -24.44 14.25
CA GLU A 233 -9.88 -23.11 14.44
C GLU A 233 -8.86 -23.15 15.58
N LEU A 234 -7.69 -22.57 15.32
CA LEU A 234 -6.62 -22.44 16.30
C LEU A 234 -6.72 -21.07 16.97
N PRO A 235 -6.94 -21.02 18.29
CA PRO A 235 -7.02 -19.77 19.03
C PRO A 235 -5.68 -19.06 19.07
N ARG A 236 -5.69 -17.77 18.84
CA ARG A 236 -4.53 -16.87 18.85
C ARG A 236 -4.62 -15.84 19.97
N ASP A 237 -3.49 -15.34 20.41
CA ASP A 237 -3.37 -14.36 21.49
C ASP A 237 -3.83 -12.95 21.06
N SER A 238 -3.77 -12.64 19.78
CA SER A 238 -4.17 -11.36 19.21
C SER A 238 -4.78 -11.53 17.82
N GLU A 239 -5.77 -10.72 17.51
CA GLU A 239 -6.36 -10.63 16.17
C GLU A 239 -5.62 -9.63 15.29
N MET A 240 -4.88 -8.68 15.88
CA MET A 240 -4.18 -7.63 15.17
C MET A 240 -2.72 -7.55 15.62
N GLN A 241 -1.82 -7.39 14.66
CA GLN A 241 -0.40 -7.13 14.89
C GLN A 241 0.09 -5.99 14.02
N GLU A 242 0.89 -5.12 14.61
CA GLU A 242 1.62 -4.09 13.88
C GLU A 242 2.85 -4.68 13.20
N CYS A 243 3.24 -4.07 12.08
CA CYS A 243 4.44 -4.45 11.36
C CYS A 243 5.64 -3.62 11.81
N SER A 244 6.82 -4.21 11.65
CA SER A 244 8.08 -3.49 11.73
C SER A 244 8.77 -3.50 10.37
N PRO A 245 9.49 -2.46 9.97
CA PRO A 245 10.29 -2.47 8.75
C PRO A 245 11.33 -3.59 8.83
N LYS A 246 11.41 -4.41 7.78
CA LYS A 246 12.38 -5.49 7.69
C LYS A 246 13.60 -5.01 6.91
N GLY A 247 14.78 -5.24 7.49
CA GLY A 247 16.04 -4.92 6.81
C GLY A 247 16.37 -3.43 6.81
N TYR A 248 16.15 -2.76 7.92
CA TYR A 248 16.63 -1.42 8.14
C TYR A 248 18.17 -1.43 8.08
N SER A 249 18.72 -1.10 6.91
CA SER A 249 20.12 -0.72 6.84
C SER A 249 20.22 0.73 7.33
N PRO A 250 21.10 1.04 8.30
CA PRO A 250 21.35 2.41 8.72
C PRO A 250 21.83 3.31 7.55
N GLU A 251 22.25 2.70 6.47
CA GLU A 251 22.78 3.36 5.26
C GLU A 251 21.72 3.89 4.29
N GLY A 252 20.46 4.00 4.69
CA GLY A 252 19.43 4.73 3.92
C GLY A 252 18.97 4.11 2.60
N VAL A 253 19.54 2.98 2.18
CA VAL A 253 19.28 2.34 0.88
C VAL A 253 17.90 1.64 0.84
N GLY A 254 17.33 1.27 1.99
CA GLY A 254 16.10 0.47 2.07
C GLY A 254 14.79 1.19 1.74
N ARG A 255 14.77 2.53 1.72
CA ARG A 255 13.53 3.32 1.56
C ARG A 255 13.13 3.61 0.11
N ARG A 256 14.06 3.52 -0.83
CA ARG A 256 13.79 3.77 -2.26
C ARG A 256 13.33 2.53 -3.01
N SER A 257 13.53 1.34 -2.46
CA SER A 257 13.42 0.05 -3.14
C SER A 257 12.29 -0.85 -2.61
N GLY A 258 11.04 -0.36 -2.55
CA GLY A 258 9.88 -1.17 -2.16
C GLY A 258 9.97 -1.65 -0.70
N ALA A 259 9.30 -0.96 0.20
CA ALA A 259 9.36 -1.27 1.63
C ALA A 259 8.83 -2.69 1.94
N VAL A 260 9.57 -3.42 2.75
CA VAL A 260 9.20 -4.72 3.29
C VAL A 260 8.94 -4.56 4.78
N TYR A 261 7.76 -5.00 5.23
CA TYR A 261 7.36 -4.98 6.63
C TYR A 261 7.02 -6.38 7.09
N GLU A 262 7.44 -6.76 8.28
CA GLU A 262 7.10 -8.03 8.92
C GLU A 262 6.27 -7.76 10.18
N SER A 263 5.20 -8.54 10.40
CA SER A 263 4.38 -8.44 11.60
C SER A 263 5.15 -8.94 12.83
N SER A 264 4.78 -8.45 14.01
CA SER A 264 4.99 -9.23 15.25
C SER A 264 4.29 -10.59 15.09
N PRO A 265 4.75 -11.65 15.80
CA PRO A 265 4.15 -12.96 15.64
C PRO A 265 2.72 -13.02 16.19
N PHE A 266 1.85 -13.71 15.46
CA PHE A 266 0.59 -14.21 16.01
C PHE A 266 0.89 -15.49 16.77
N THR A 267 0.60 -15.52 18.05
CA THR A 267 0.96 -16.64 18.93
C THR A 267 -0.22 -17.59 19.09
N ILE A 268 0.03 -18.87 18.88
CA ILE A 268 -0.91 -19.96 19.16
C ILE A 268 -0.34 -20.80 20.30
N ASN A 269 -0.98 -20.71 21.45
CA ASN A 269 -0.45 -21.26 22.72
C ASN A 269 -0.79 -22.74 22.98
N GLN A 270 -1.69 -23.33 22.19
CA GLN A 270 -2.20 -24.68 22.43
C GLN A 270 -2.21 -25.50 21.13
N LEU A 271 -1.07 -25.53 20.42
CA LEU A 271 -0.96 -26.32 19.22
C LEU A 271 -0.85 -27.82 19.58
N ASP A 272 -1.78 -28.63 19.07
CA ASP A 272 -1.67 -30.08 19.17
C ASP A 272 -0.44 -30.58 18.36
N ARG A 273 0.34 -31.48 18.97
CA ARG A 273 1.56 -32.02 18.36
C ARG A 273 1.31 -32.85 17.08
N SER A 274 0.09 -33.31 16.88
CA SER A 274 -0.30 -34.07 15.68
C SER A 274 -0.47 -33.18 14.45
N VAL A 275 -0.70 -31.89 14.62
CA VAL A 275 -0.88 -30.94 13.51
C VAL A 275 0.39 -30.85 12.67
N LYS A 276 0.28 -31.12 11.37
CA LYS A 276 1.38 -31.11 10.40
C LYS A 276 1.29 -29.98 9.41
N LYS A 277 0.09 -29.40 9.23
CA LYS A 277 -0.12 -28.29 8.34
C LYS A 277 -1.28 -27.40 8.83
N LEU A 278 -1.27 -26.16 8.39
CA LEU A 278 -2.43 -25.28 8.49
C LEU A 278 -3.21 -25.39 7.19
N SER A 279 -4.48 -25.77 7.28
CA SER A 279 -5.34 -25.82 6.10
C SER A 279 -5.70 -24.41 5.61
N LYS A 280 -5.73 -23.42 6.53
CA LYS A 280 -6.06 -22.04 6.21
C LYS A 280 -5.41 -21.06 7.18
N VAL A 281 -4.86 -19.97 6.62
CA VAL A 281 -4.54 -18.74 7.34
C VAL A 281 -5.12 -17.60 6.53
N SER A 282 -6.08 -16.86 7.07
CA SER A 282 -6.72 -15.76 6.34
C SER A 282 -6.88 -14.50 7.18
N GLY A 283 -6.99 -13.37 6.49
CA GLY A 283 -7.10 -12.08 7.12
C GLY A 283 -6.94 -10.93 6.13
N ARG A 284 -6.47 -9.79 6.63
CA ARG A 284 -6.25 -8.60 5.84
C ARG A 284 -5.00 -7.84 6.31
N ALA A 285 -4.25 -7.31 5.36
CA ALA A 285 -3.23 -6.29 5.61
C ALA A 285 -3.85 -4.91 5.39
N ILE A 286 -3.61 -3.98 6.30
CA ILE A 286 -4.19 -2.64 6.31
C ILE A 286 -3.08 -1.63 6.17
N PHE A 287 -3.22 -0.75 5.18
CA PHE A 287 -2.30 0.33 4.89
C PHE A 287 -3.04 1.65 4.97
N LEU A 288 -2.42 2.67 5.54
CA LEU A 288 -2.97 4.01 5.60
C LEU A 288 -2.30 4.91 4.57
N PHE A 289 -3.10 5.64 3.81
CA PHE A 289 -2.61 6.60 2.81
C PHE A 289 -3.13 7.99 3.12
N PRO A 290 -2.27 9.02 3.06
CA PRO A 290 -2.71 10.39 3.25
C PRO A 290 -3.52 10.83 2.02
N LEU A 291 -4.70 11.40 2.24
CA LEU A 291 -5.53 11.99 1.18
C LEU A 291 -5.22 13.46 0.93
N ASP A 292 -4.69 14.10 1.94
CA ASP A 292 -4.20 15.48 1.90
C ASP A 292 -2.83 15.53 2.55
N LYS A 293 -2.00 16.47 2.11
CA LYS A 293 -0.71 16.75 2.75
C LYS A 293 -0.58 18.28 2.88
N THR A 294 -0.36 18.73 4.09
CA THR A 294 -0.10 20.13 4.38
C THR A 294 1.30 20.25 4.94
N ALA A 295 2.10 21.12 4.33
CA ALA A 295 3.41 21.46 4.87
C ALA A 295 3.25 22.36 6.11
N ILE A 296 3.89 21.96 7.19
CA ILE A 296 4.07 22.79 8.38
C ILE A 296 5.55 23.16 8.45
N GLU A 297 5.80 24.45 8.70
CA GLU A 297 7.14 24.96 8.93
C GLU A 297 7.14 25.71 10.26
N ILE A 298 8.05 25.32 11.14
CA ILE A 298 8.32 25.97 12.42
C ILE A 298 9.64 26.71 12.26
N ASN A 299 9.57 28.04 12.21
CA ASN A 299 10.72 28.91 12.10
C ASN A 299 11.17 29.41 13.48
N ASP A 300 12.36 29.97 13.53
CA ASP A 300 12.95 30.52 14.76
C ASP A 300 12.97 29.50 15.91
N LEU A 301 13.46 28.29 15.58
CA LEU A 301 13.53 27.18 16.53
C LEU A 301 14.31 27.59 17.78
N CYS A 302 13.62 27.63 18.90
CA CYS A 302 14.20 27.75 20.23
C CYS A 302 13.42 26.85 21.19
N GLU A 303 13.97 26.59 22.35
CA GLU A 303 13.24 25.86 23.40
C GLU A 303 11.93 26.57 23.72
N GLU A 304 10.88 25.76 23.92
CA GLU A 304 9.49 26.21 24.14
C GLU A 304 8.77 26.80 22.90
N THR A 305 9.44 26.87 21.71
CA THR A 305 8.71 27.23 20.48
C THR A 305 7.57 26.24 20.27
N SER A 306 6.36 26.78 20.05
CA SER A 306 5.18 25.97 19.81
C SER A 306 4.34 26.51 18.67
N ILE A 307 3.71 25.61 17.90
CA ILE A 307 2.77 25.92 16.84
C ILE A 307 1.55 25.00 16.92
N THR A 308 0.39 25.57 16.71
CA THR A 308 -0.85 24.79 16.61
C THR A 308 -1.30 24.72 15.16
N HIS A 309 -1.61 23.50 14.70
CA HIS A 309 -2.17 23.25 13.38
C HIS A 309 -3.37 22.30 13.50
N GLY A 310 -4.57 22.82 13.30
CA GLY A 310 -5.79 22.07 13.58
C GLY A 310 -5.90 21.67 15.06
N ASP A 311 -6.01 20.39 15.33
CA ASP A 311 -6.04 19.78 16.66
C ASP A 311 -4.65 19.32 17.16
N LEU A 312 -3.61 19.59 16.37
CA LEU A 312 -2.22 19.23 16.70
C LEU A 312 -1.47 20.42 17.28
N LEU A 313 -0.83 20.22 18.41
CA LEU A 313 0.13 21.14 19.01
C LEU A 313 1.53 20.56 18.89
N PHE A 314 2.44 21.25 18.23
CA PHE A 314 3.87 20.93 18.15
C PHE A 314 4.63 21.84 19.10
N GLN A 315 5.52 21.26 19.88
CA GLN A 315 6.35 22.00 20.83
C GLN A 315 7.79 21.51 20.77
N VAL A 316 8.73 22.43 20.60
CA VAL A 316 10.16 22.18 20.72
C VAL A 316 10.49 22.16 22.19
N ASN A 317 10.95 21.02 22.71
CA ASN A 317 11.26 20.86 24.13
C ASN A 317 12.71 21.18 24.43
N GLU A 318 13.63 20.74 23.56
CA GLU A 318 15.05 20.80 23.82
C GLU A 318 15.84 20.79 22.50
N ILE A 319 16.85 21.65 22.40
CA ILE A 319 17.79 21.68 21.29
C ILE A 319 19.18 21.42 21.83
N LEU A 320 19.72 20.25 21.55
CA LEU A 320 21.08 19.85 21.94
C LEU A 320 22.04 19.94 20.75
N THR A 321 23.33 19.85 21.02
CA THR A 321 24.36 19.89 19.97
C THR A 321 24.18 18.78 18.92
N ASN A 322 23.63 17.63 19.31
CA ASN A 322 23.51 16.45 18.47
C ASN A 322 22.06 15.91 18.37
N SER A 323 21.09 16.60 18.93
CA SER A 323 19.70 16.19 18.85
C SER A 323 18.72 17.33 19.07
N LEU A 324 17.48 17.12 18.55
CA LEU A 324 16.32 17.98 18.76
C LEU A 324 15.18 17.13 19.30
N ARG A 325 14.52 17.61 20.36
CA ARG A 325 13.32 16.95 20.91
C ARG A 325 12.08 17.75 20.60
N LEU A 326 11.14 17.09 19.93
CA LEU A 326 9.85 17.66 19.54
C LEU A 326 8.73 16.85 20.17
N THR A 327 7.80 17.53 20.86
CA THR A 327 6.56 16.91 21.33
C THR A 327 5.42 17.31 20.41
N MET A 328 4.61 16.33 20.05
CA MET A 328 3.35 16.52 19.36
C MET A 328 2.22 16.04 20.26
N THR A 329 1.26 16.91 20.50
CA THR A 329 0.06 16.61 21.32
C THR A 329 -1.18 16.81 20.46
N SER A 330 -2.17 15.93 20.58
CA SER A 330 -3.47 16.08 19.92
C SER A 330 -4.59 16.11 20.95
N SER A 331 -5.62 16.91 20.67
CA SER A 331 -6.88 16.86 21.41
C SER A 331 -7.77 15.67 21.02
N GLY A 332 -7.39 14.91 19.99
CA GLY A 332 -8.11 13.77 19.42
C GLY A 332 -7.56 12.40 19.84
N ASN A 333 -8.02 11.35 19.15
CA ASN A 333 -7.62 9.97 19.44
C ASN A 333 -6.21 9.66 18.90
N LEU A 334 -5.32 9.25 19.78
CA LEU A 334 -3.91 8.95 19.54
C LEU A 334 -3.59 7.84 18.55
N ALA A 335 -4.47 6.84 18.41
CA ALA A 335 -4.24 5.80 17.40
C ALA A 335 -4.01 6.39 15.99
N GLN A 336 -4.42 7.65 15.80
CA GLN A 336 -4.23 8.41 14.55
C GLN A 336 -2.98 9.32 14.57
N LEU A 337 -2.44 9.68 15.74
CA LEU A 337 -1.32 10.62 15.84
C LEU A 337 -0.05 10.15 15.11
N ASN A 338 0.29 8.87 15.21
CA ASN A 338 1.43 8.30 14.47
C ASN A 338 1.30 8.45 12.95
N HIS A 339 0.08 8.74 12.47
CA HIS A 339 -0.24 8.87 11.07
C HIS A 339 -0.38 10.33 10.62
N HIS A 340 -0.53 11.28 11.56
CA HIS A 340 -0.69 12.69 11.21
C HIS A 340 0.59 13.37 10.72
N VAL A 341 1.75 12.92 11.19
CA VAL A 341 3.06 13.41 10.74
C VAL A 341 3.74 12.33 9.91
N ASP A 342 4.20 12.70 8.73
CA ASP A 342 5.07 11.85 7.91
C ASP A 342 6.53 12.10 8.34
N PRO A 343 7.15 11.23 9.16
CA PRO A 343 8.51 11.45 9.64
C PRO A 343 9.54 11.48 8.51
N ASP A 344 9.21 10.88 7.36
CA ASP A 344 10.08 10.85 6.18
C ASP A 344 10.07 12.17 5.41
N SER A 345 9.07 13.01 5.65
CA SER A 345 8.97 14.35 5.08
C SER A 345 9.73 15.42 5.90
N LEU A 346 10.30 15.03 7.06
CA LEU A 346 10.94 15.96 7.95
C LEU A 346 12.25 16.47 7.35
N VAL A 347 12.39 17.79 7.34
CA VAL A 347 13.54 18.53 6.85
C VAL A 347 13.94 19.52 7.92
N LEU A 348 15.23 19.53 8.28
CA LEU A 348 15.81 20.56 9.15
C LEU A 348 16.50 21.59 8.27
N ILE A 349 16.41 22.87 8.67
CA ILE A 349 16.96 23.98 7.88
C ILE A 349 17.86 24.80 8.80
N ASP A 350 19.08 25.12 8.36
CA ASP A 350 20.02 25.97 9.08
C ASP A 350 19.85 27.47 8.73
N ALA A 351 20.64 28.32 9.39
CA ALA A 351 20.60 29.77 9.18
C ALA A 351 20.99 30.22 7.77
N ASP A 352 21.73 29.38 7.03
CA ASP A 352 22.11 29.64 5.64
C ASP A 352 21.07 29.13 4.64
N GLY A 353 19.95 28.54 5.13
CA GLY A 353 18.88 27.98 4.32
C GLY A 353 19.21 26.60 3.73
N ARG A 354 20.27 25.94 4.20
CA ARG A 354 20.62 24.59 3.77
C ARG A 354 19.69 23.57 4.41
N GLU A 355 19.18 22.65 3.59
CA GLU A 355 18.29 21.58 4.00
C GLU A 355 19.06 20.30 4.35
N TYR A 356 18.68 19.68 5.47
CA TYR A 356 19.18 18.41 5.98
C TYR A 356 18.05 17.40 5.99
N LEU A 357 18.33 16.19 5.49
CA LEU A 357 17.32 15.18 5.21
C LEU A 357 17.47 13.99 6.15
N ARG A 358 16.33 13.44 6.54
CA ARG A 358 16.27 12.21 7.33
C ARG A 358 16.95 11.04 6.61
N GLY A 359 17.67 10.22 7.37
CA GLY A 359 18.37 9.03 6.88
C GLY A 359 19.74 9.32 6.24
N THR A 360 20.00 10.58 5.87
CA THR A 360 21.33 11.04 5.40
C THR A 360 22.02 11.84 6.48
N ASP A 361 21.33 12.82 7.04
CA ASP A 361 21.89 13.82 7.95
C ASP A 361 21.44 13.61 9.41
N PHE A 362 20.30 13.02 9.60
CA PHE A 362 19.74 12.70 10.93
C PHE A 362 18.80 11.49 10.89
N ASP A 363 18.48 10.95 12.04
CA ASP A 363 17.39 9.95 12.22
C ASP A 363 16.33 10.46 13.18
N VAL A 364 15.15 9.81 13.16
CA VAL A 364 14.00 10.17 13.99
C VAL A 364 13.53 8.95 14.75
N ARG A 365 13.48 9.07 16.07
CA ARG A 365 12.92 8.04 16.96
C ARG A 365 11.69 8.59 17.69
N VAL A 366 10.76 7.71 18.01
CA VAL A 366 9.69 8.01 18.95
C VAL A 366 10.16 7.57 20.33
N ASP A 367 10.43 8.52 21.22
CA ASP A 367 10.95 8.25 22.56
C ASP A 367 9.83 7.94 23.56
N GLN A 368 8.69 8.57 23.39
CA GLN A 368 7.56 8.42 24.28
C GLN A 368 6.25 8.49 23.55
N MET A 369 5.33 7.60 23.93
CA MET A 369 3.95 7.57 23.43
C MET A 369 3.01 7.44 24.63
N SER A 370 2.08 8.38 24.74
CA SER A 370 0.98 8.32 25.70
C SER A 370 -0.35 8.46 24.98
N ALA A 371 -1.49 8.46 25.69
CA ALA A 371 -2.81 8.51 25.07
C ALA A 371 -3.05 9.74 24.17
N ASP A 372 -2.34 10.81 24.29
CA ASP A 372 -2.52 12.07 23.57
C ASP A 372 -1.21 12.75 23.13
N THR A 373 -0.06 12.11 23.38
CA THR A 373 1.25 12.75 23.18
C THR A 373 2.26 11.80 22.55
N LEU A 374 2.94 12.27 21.52
CA LEU A 374 4.13 11.64 20.92
C LEU A 374 5.33 12.54 21.15
N ARG A 375 6.43 11.96 21.58
CA ARG A 375 7.72 12.64 21.66
C ARG A 375 8.65 12.07 20.60
N TYR A 376 9.11 12.94 19.71
CA TYR A 376 10.12 12.63 18.72
C TYR A 376 11.49 13.07 19.22
N CYS A 377 12.48 12.21 19.08
CA CYS A 377 13.89 12.55 19.19
C CYS A 377 14.50 12.49 17.80
N ILE A 378 15.09 13.60 17.38
CA ILE A 378 15.78 13.76 16.11
C ILE A 378 17.25 13.75 16.44
N ASP A 379 17.96 12.67 16.11
CA ASP A 379 19.37 12.49 16.39
C ASP A 379 20.19 12.86 15.14
N PHE A 380 21.11 13.81 15.29
CA PHE A 380 21.98 14.24 14.19
C PHE A 380 23.17 13.29 14.03
N ASN A 381 23.58 13.07 12.80
CA ASN A 381 24.79 12.28 12.53
C ASN A 381 26.02 12.98 13.11
N GLU A 382 26.92 12.22 13.71
CA GLU A 382 28.08 12.73 14.48
C GLU A 382 28.99 13.69 13.72
N ASN A 383 28.97 13.66 12.39
CA ASN A 383 29.79 14.50 11.51
C ASN A 383 29.12 15.82 11.11
N ILE A 384 27.92 16.11 11.61
CA ILE A 384 27.15 17.28 11.21
C ILE A 384 27.07 18.24 12.38
N ALA A 385 27.93 19.26 12.34
CA ALA A 385 27.88 20.39 13.27
C ALA A 385 26.99 21.49 12.68
N PHE A 386 25.68 21.41 12.89
CA PHE A 386 24.78 22.49 12.52
C PHE A 386 23.75 22.75 13.63
N GLN A 387 23.24 23.96 13.65
CA GLN A 387 22.13 24.32 14.53
C GLN A 387 20.92 24.61 13.64
N PRO A 388 19.86 23.80 13.73
CA PRO A 388 18.65 24.06 12.95
C PRO A 388 17.95 25.31 13.47
N VAL A 389 17.55 26.17 12.53
CA VAL A 389 16.73 27.37 12.82
C VAL A 389 15.28 27.18 12.40
N ALA A 390 15.02 26.18 11.54
CA ALA A 390 13.66 25.83 11.15
C ALA A 390 13.53 24.31 10.96
N ILE A 391 12.31 23.83 11.13
CA ILE A 391 11.89 22.46 10.84
C ILE A 391 10.65 22.49 9.94
N ARG A 392 10.68 21.72 8.85
CA ARG A 392 9.56 21.54 7.95
C ARG A 392 9.18 20.07 7.86
N PHE A 393 7.90 19.78 7.89
CA PHE A 393 7.35 18.42 7.74
C PHE A 393 5.94 18.46 7.15
N MET A 394 5.49 17.31 6.64
CA MET A 394 4.15 17.15 6.11
C MET A 394 3.24 16.53 7.17
N THR A 395 2.05 17.10 7.30
CA THR A 395 0.95 16.53 8.07
C THR A 395 -0.19 16.15 7.17
N THR A 396 -1.07 15.30 7.67
CA THR A 396 -2.29 14.91 6.98
C THR A 396 -3.46 14.89 7.96
N GLY A 397 -4.60 15.42 7.55
CA GLY A 397 -5.86 15.43 8.32
C GLY A 397 -6.82 14.33 7.89
N GLN A 398 -6.62 13.75 6.69
CA GLN A 398 -7.49 12.74 6.14
C GLN A 398 -6.69 11.53 5.64
N PHE A 399 -7.22 10.34 5.96
CA PHE A 399 -6.60 9.07 5.58
C PHE A 399 -7.57 8.21 4.80
N PHE A 400 -6.99 7.34 3.98
CA PHE A 400 -7.67 6.23 3.36
C PHE A 400 -7.04 4.93 3.81
N GLU A 401 -7.87 3.98 4.22
CA GLU A 401 -7.43 2.61 4.49
C GLU A 401 -7.49 1.77 3.23
N LYS A 402 -6.32 1.31 2.77
CA LYS A 402 -6.23 0.27 1.75
C LYS A 402 -6.19 -1.09 2.42
N ILE A 403 -7.24 -1.86 2.20
CA ILE A 403 -7.34 -3.24 2.70
C ILE A 403 -6.89 -4.18 1.59
N VAL A 404 -5.95 -5.06 1.93
CA VAL A 404 -5.44 -6.14 1.07
C VAL A 404 -5.78 -7.47 1.74
N PRO A 405 -6.81 -8.19 1.29
CA PRO A 405 -7.15 -9.49 1.85
C PRO A 405 -6.09 -10.52 1.46
N PHE A 406 -5.87 -11.50 2.35
CA PHE A 406 -5.03 -12.65 2.07
C PHE A 406 -5.67 -13.94 2.56
N GLU A 407 -5.36 -15.03 1.86
CA GLU A 407 -5.71 -16.39 2.25
C GLU A 407 -4.60 -17.34 1.79
N PHE A 408 -3.97 -18.01 2.74
CA PHE A 408 -2.96 -19.04 2.50
C PHE A 408 -3.56 -20.40 2.82
N LYS A 409 -3.40 -21.37 1.92
CA LYS A 409 -3.93 -22.73 2.06
C LYS A 409 -2.81 -23.75 2.12
N ASP A 410 -3.10 -24.86 2.78
CA ASP A 410 -2.23 -26.04 2.83
C ASP A 410 -0.78 -25.74 3.20
N VAL A 411 -0.59 -24.89 4.21
CA VAL A 411 0.73 -24.45 4.66
C VAL A 411 1.37 -25.53 5.54
N PRO A 412 2.46 -26.18 5.10
CA PRO A 412 3.13 -27.17 5.91
C PRO A 412 3.78 -26.55 7.15
N LEU A 413 3.74 -27.26 8.28
CA LEU A 413 4.49 -26.89 9.46
C LEU A 413 5.91 -27.50 9.42
N PRO A 414 6.90 -26.80 10.00
CA PRO A 414 8.29 -27.28 10.03
C PRO A 414 8.49 -28.54 10.90
#